data_88337ba06a5f0272ff263b5db08853a7
#
_entry.id   88337ba06a5f0272ff263b5db08853a7
#
_cell.length_a   1.000
_cell.length_b   1.000
_cell.length_c   1.000
_cell.angle_alpha   90.00
_cell.angle_beta   90.00
_cell.angle_gamma   90.00
#
_symmetry.space_group_name_H-M   'P 1'
#
loop_
_entity.id
_entity.type
_entity.pdbx_description
1 polymer ?
#
loop_
_entity_poly.entity_id
_entity_poly.type
_entity_poly.pdbx_seq_one_letter_code
_entity_poly.pdbx_strand_id
1 'polypeptide(L)'
;MTGCEGKTSASKKTAHASEQERSDVQAARAVWRKRQAWLAVHPERISRIVFIDETGINTKMARLRGRCRKGLRMVASIPHGHWKTMTFIAGLRSDSLTAPWVIEGAMNGDAFEHYIKTQLAPTLKKGDVVILDNLSSHKRDGARLAVEARGAWLLFLPPYSPDLNPIELAFSKFKAHMKRLKPRTVDELWKAAGTVCDLFKPEECRNFFAADGYAPE
;
A
#
# COMPACT_ATOMS: atom_id res chain seq x y z
N MET A 1 45.17 -24.74 16.57
CA MET A 1 44.04 -24.78 15.64
C MET A 1 43.07 -23.69 16.11
N THR A 2 43.17 -22.53 15.55
CA THR A 2 42.33 -21.35 15.88
C THR A 2 41.29 -21.19 14.79
N GLY A 3 40.03 -21.49 15.12
CA GLY A 3 38.91 -21.32 14.22
C GLY A 3 38.60 -19.84 14.04
N CYS A 4 38.74 -19.32 12.82
CA CYS A 4 38.19 -18.04 12.40
C CYS A 4 36.67 -18.19 12.19
N GLU A 5 35.90 -17.75 13.18
CA GLU A 5 34.47 -17.49 12.98
C GLU A 5 34.30 -16.24 12.11
N GLY A 6 34.03 -16.45 10.83
CA GLY A 6 33.66 -15.40 9.92
C GLY A 6 32.29 -14.83 10.25
N LYS A 7 32.21 -13.71 10.97
CA LYS A 7 30.99 -12.92 11.12
C LYS A 7 30.61 -12.32 9.78
N THR A 8 29.66 -12.92 9.10
CA THR A 8 28.97 -12.30 7.95
C THR A 8 28.05 -11.21 8.46
N SER A 9 28.54 -9.97 8.54
CA SER A 9 27.69 -8.83 8.81
C SER A 9 26.89 -8.51 7.53
N ALA A 10 25.59 -8.82 7.51
CA ALA A 10 24.70 -8.34 6.49
C ALA A 10 24.33 -6.89 6.82
N SER A 11 24.92 -5.94 6.10
CA SER A 11 24.56 -4.54 6.18
C SER A 11 23.19 -4.34 5.49
N LYS A 12 22.13 -4.09 6.26
CA LYS A 12 20.86 -3.60 5.73
C LYS A 12 20.93 -2.09 5.57
N LYS A 13 21.00 -1.60 4.32
CA LYS A 13 20.89 -0.18 4.04
C LYS A 13 19.40 0.20 4.05
N THR A 14 18.99 1.03 5.00
CA THR A 14 17.68 1.69 4.98
C THR A 14 17.83 2.97 4.18
N ALA A 15 17.08 3.11 3.10
CA ALA A 15 17.00 4.34 2.31
C ALA A 15 15.64 5.00 2.59
N HIS A 16 15.66 6.28 2.90
CA HIS A 16 14.48 7.14 3.05
C HIS A 16 14.66 8.40 2.20
N ALA A 17 13.57 9.10 1.95
CA ALA A 17 13.63 10.36 1.21
C ALA A 17 14.40 11.40 2.02
N SER A 18 15.32 12.12 1.38
CA SER A 18 16.13 13.19 2.04
C SER A 18 15.25 14.29 2.61
N GLU A 19 14.08 14.53 2.00
CA GLU A 19 13.08 15.49 2.45
C GLU A 19 12.49 15.18 3.84
N GLN A 20 12.65 13.95 4.33
CA GLN A 20 12.28 13.59 5.72
C GLN A 20 13.14 14.31 6.76
N GLU A 21 14.33 14.81 6.38
CA GLU A 21 15.23 15.54 7.26
C GLU A 21 14.80 17.00 7.47
N ARG A 22 13.86 17.51 6.68
CA ARG A 22 13.28 18.85 6.84
C ARG A 22 12.59 18.98 8.19
N SER A 23 12.81 20.10 8.89
CA SER A 23 12.28 20.34 10.23
C SER A 23 10.74 20.32 10.30
N ASP A 24 10.07 20.87 9.27
CA ASP A 24 8.61 20.86 9.16
C ASP A 24 8.05 19.43 9.01
N VAL A 25 8.71 18.60 8.20
CA VAL A 25 8.35 17.20 8.00
C VAL A 25 8.59 16.40 9.28
N GLN A 26 9.73 16.60 9.93
CA GLN A 26 10.03 15.93 11.21
C GLN A 26 9.00 16.27 12.30
N ALA A 27 8.61 17.54 12.42
CA ALA A 27 7.58 17.97 13.36
C ALA A 27 6.23 17.29 13.06
N ALA A 28 5.80 17.29 11.79
CA ALA A 28 4.57 16.62 11.37
C ALA A 28 4.60 15.11 11.66
N ARG A 29 5.72 14.44 11.38
CA ARG A 29 5.94 13.02 11.66
C ARG A 29 5.91 12.73 13.18
N ALA A 30 6.50 13.60 14.00
CA ALA A 30 6.46 13.46 15.47
C ALA A 30 5.03 13.53 16.01
N VAL A 31 4.21 14.46 15.50
CA VAL A 31 2.79 14.54 15.83
C VAL A 31 2.04 13.28 15.41
N TRP A 32 2.34 12.76 14.21
CA TRP A 32 1.70 11.55 13.70
C TRP A 32 2.06 10.32 14.54
N ARG A 33 3.33 10.14 14.91
CA ARG A 33 3.76 9.04 15.79
C ARG A 33 3.08 9.05 17.16
N LYS A 34 2.76 10.22 17.72
CA LYS A 34 1.94 10.31 18.94
C LYS A 34 0.52 9.78 18.70
N ARG A 35 -0.07 10.03 17.52
CA ARG A 35 -1.37 9.45 17.14
C ARG A 35 -1.29 7.93 16.98
N GLN A 36 -0.22 7.42 16.34
CA GLN A 36 0.00 5.97 16.21
C GLN A 36 0.09 5.30 17.58
N ALA A 37 0.91 5.84 18.49
CA ALA A 37 1.04 5.32 19.85
C ALA A 37 -0.29 5.33 20.60
N TRP A 38 -1.10 6.38 20.42
CA TRP A 38 -2.44 6.43 21.00
C TRP A 38 -3.36 5.37 20.38
N LEU A 39 -3.35 5.21 19.06
CA LEU A 39 -4.14 4.20 18.35
C LEU A 39 -3.75 2.78 18.75
N ALA A 40 -2.46 2.51 18.94
CA ALA A 40 -1.97 1.18 19.29
C ALA A 40 -2.57 0.65 20.61
N VAL A 41 -2.94 1.53 21.54
CA VAL A 41 -3.58 1.16 22.81
C VAL A 41 -5.12 1.26 22.76
N HIS A 42 -5.70 1.55 21.59
CA HIS A 42 -7.14 1.66 21.37
C HIS A 42 -7.59 0.79 20.18
N PRO A 43 -7.56 -0.55 20.31
CA PRO A 43 -7.81 -1.47 19.19
C PRO A 43 -9.22 -1.31 18.58
N GLU A 44 -10.20 -0.84 19.34
CA GLU A 44 -11.54 -0.53 18.85
C GLU A 44 -11.55 0.61 17.82
N ARG A 45 -10.55 1.50 17.85
CA ARG A 45 -10.37 2.60 16.88
C ARG A 45 -9.72 2.13 15.60
N ILE A 46 -8.83 1.13 15.68
CA ILE A 46 -8.13 0.58 14.51
C ILE A 46 -9.12 0.02 13.49
N SER A 47 -10.21 -0.59 13.92
CA SER A 47 -11.26 -1.12 13.04
C SER A 47 -11.99 -0.05 12.21
N ARG A 48 -11.85 1.22 12.59
CA ARG A 48 -12.43 2.37 11.90
C ARG A 48 -11.48 3.03 10.90
N ILE A 49 -10.22 2.62 10.86
CA ILE A 49 -9.22 3.20 9.97
C ILE A 49 -9.25 2.51 8.61
N VAL A 50 -9.17 3.32 7.57
CA VAL A 50 -9.03 2.89 6.18
C VAL A 50 -7.86 3.63 5.56
N PHE A 51 -6.75 2.96 5.33
CA PHE A 51 -5.64 3.52 4.54
C PHE A 51 -5.93 3.35 3.06
N ILE A 52 -5.74 4.39 2.27
CA ILE A 52 -5.92 4.36 0.82
C ILE A 52 -4.63 4.77 0.15
N ASP A 53 -4.32 4.09 -0.93
CA ASP A 53 -3.21 4.43 -1.80
C ASP A 53 -3.40 3.80 -3.19
N GLU A 54 -2.56 4.21 -4.14
CA GLU A 54 -2.53 3.64 -5.48
C GLU A 54 -1.18 3.03 -5.81
N THR A 55 -1.21 2.05 -6.71
CA THR A 55 0.00 1.41 -7.17
C THR A 55 -0.07 1.03 -8.65
N GLY A 56 1.04 1.26 -9.38
CA GLY A 56 1.16 0.88 -10.78
C GLY A 56 1.27 -0.64 -10.95
N ILE A 57 0.49 -1.18 -11.87
CA ILE A 57 0.55 -2.57 -12.36
C ILE A 57 0.58 -2.58 -13.88
N ASN A 58 1.07 -3.63 -14.50
CA ASN A 58 1.12 -3.74 -15.95
C ASN A 58 1.09 -5.19 -16.44
N THR A 59 0.81 -5.37 -17.71
CA THR A 59 0.75 -6.69 -18.37
C THR A 59 2.13 -7.35 -18.60
N LYS A 60 3.22 -6.70 -18.16
CA LYS A 60 4.59 -7.22 -18.22
C LYS A 60 5.13 -7.66 -16.86
N MET A 61 4.29 -7.69 -15.83
CA MET A 61 4.73 -8.09 -14.49
C MET A 61 5.32 -9.50 -14.49
N ALA A 62 6.58 -9.60 -14.06
CA ALA A 62 7.30 -10.86 -13.90
C ALA A 62 8.33 -10.74 -12.78
N ARG A 63 8.74 -11.88 -12.21
CA ARG A 63 9.88 -11.91 -11.29
C ARG A 63 11.16 -11.79 -12.09
N LEU A 64 11.95 -10.74 -11.84
CA LEU A 64 13.23 -10.50 -12.51
C LEU A 64 14.41 -11.14 -11.78
N ARG A 65 14.21 -11.63 -10.56
CA ARG A 65 15.23 -12.26 -9.72
C ARG A 65 14.67 -13.53 -9.08
N GLY A 66 15.54 -14.52 -8.88
CA GLY A 66 15.23 -15.77 -8.21
C GLY A 66 16.49 -16.38 -7.62
N ARG A 67 16.33 -17.51 -6.94
CA ARG A 67 17.43 -18.28 -6.37
C ARG A 67 17.53 -19.62 -7.07
N CYS A 68 18.75 -20.05 -7.40
CA CYS A 68 19.07 -21.38 -7.89
C CYS A 68 20.27 -21.95 -7.13
N ARG A 69 20.61 -23.21 -7.37
CA ARG A 69 21.80 -23.83 -6.75
C ARG A 69 23.05 -23.07 -7.14
N LYS A 70 24.00 -22.95 -6.21
CA LYS A 70 25.32 -22.35 -6.47
C LYS A 70 25.97 -23.00 -7.69
N GLY A 71 26.51 -22.20 -8.59
CA GLY A 71 27.12 -22.67 -9.85
C GLY A 71 26.16 -22.87 -11.02
N LEU A 72 24.84 -22.75 -10.83
CA LEU A 72 23.86 -22.83 -11.90
C LEU A 72 23.33 -21.44 -12.28
N ARG A 73 23.01 -21.25 -13.56
CA ARG A 73 22.35 -20.04 -14.07
C ARG A 73 20.84 -20.25 -14.06
N MET A 74 20.11 -19.32 -13.44
CA MET A 74 18.67 -19.32 -13.51
C MET A 74 18.21 -18.75 -14.86
N VAL A 75 17.45 -19.55 -15.62
CA VAL A 75 16.83 -19.12 -16.87
C VAL A 75 15.34 -18.99 -16.65
N ALA A 76 14.75 -17.86 -17.06
CA ALA A 76 13.32 -17.61 -16.97
C ALA A 76 12.84 -16.83 -18.20
N SER A 77 11.66 -17.18 -18.71
CA SER A 77 11.00 -16.43 -19.77
C SER A 77 10.34 -15.19 -19.21
N ILE A 78 10.66 -14.04 -19.80
CA ILE A 78 10.10 -12.74 -19.44
C ILE A 78 9.29 -12.20 -20.63
N PRO A 79 8.12 -11.54 -20.41
CA PRO A 79 7.37 -10.94 -21.50
C PRO A 79 8.20 -9.88 -22.21
N HIS A 80 8.16 -9.92 -23.54
CA HIS A 80 8.74 -8.92 -24.42
C HIS A 80 7.61 -8.21 -25.22
N GLY A 81 7.86 -7.00 -25.69
CA GLY A 81 6.92 -6.22 -26.50
C GLY A 81 6.24 -5.08 -25.72
N HIS A 82 5.19 -4.53 -26.33
CA HIS A 82 4.40 -3.46 -25.74
C HIS A 82 3.60 -3.96 -24.53
N TRP A 83 3.47 -3.11 -23.51
CA TRP A 83 2.66 -3.41 -22.32
C TRP A 83 1.73 -2.24 -22.00
N LYS A 84 0.60 -2.55 -21.42
CA LYS A 84 -0.32 -1.55 -20.86
C LYS A 84 -0.04 -1.35 -19.38
N THR A 85 0.03 -0.09 -18.98
CA THR A 85 0.14 0.30 -17.58
C THR A 85 -1.24 0.66 -17.06
N MET A 86 -1.57 0.12 -15.90
CA MET A 86 -2.81 0.33 -15.18
C MET A 86 -2.49 0.83 -13.77
N THR A 87 -3.41 1.52 -13.16
CA THR A 87 -3.34 1.87 -11.74
C THR A 87 -4.32 1.02 -10.96
N PHE A 88 -3.83 0.37 -9.91
CA PHE A 88 -4.64 -0.30 -8.92
C PHE A 88 -4.75 0.60 -7.69
N ILE A 89 -5.97 0.88 -7.24
CA ILE A 89 -6.26 1.62 -6.01
C ILE A 89 -7.13 0.77 -5.12
N ALA A 90 -6.91 0.82 -3.81
CA ALA A 90 -7.72 0.12 -2.82
C ALA A 90 -7.61 0.80 -1.45
N GLY A 91 -8.51 0.43 -0.55
CA GLY A 91 -8.41 0.74 0.87
C GLY A 91 -7.93 -0.48 1.65
N LEU A 92 -7.07 -0.29 2.64
CA LEU A 92 -6.69 -1.30 3.62
C LEU A 92 -7.40 -1.02 4.95
N ARG A 93 -8.20 -1.96 5.41
CA ARG A 93 -8.74 -2.04 6.78
C ARG A 93 -7.93 -3.05 7.60
N SER A 94 -8.12 -3.04 8.91
CA SER A 94 -7.46 -4.02 9.80
C SER A 94 -7.89 -5.47 9.58
N ASP A 95 -8.91 -5.72 8.76
CA ASP A 95 -9.47 -7.04 8.49
C ASP A 95 -9.53 -7.41 7.00
N SER A 96 -9.39 -6.45 6.09
CA SER A 96 -9.60 -6.70 4.66
C SER A 96 -9.03 -5.59 3.77
N LEU A 97 -8.87 -5.90 2.48
CA LEU A 97 -8.84 -4.89 1.43
C LEU A 97 -10.29 -4.51 1.07
N THR A 98 -10.54 -3.22 0.91
CA THR A 98 -11.85 -2.66 0.57
C THR A 98 -11.79 -1.78 -0.67
N ALA A 99 -12.90 -1.67 -1.40
CA ALA A 99 -13.05 -0.83 -2.57
C ALA A 99 -11.90 -0.97 -3.61
N PRO A 100 -11.46 -2.19 -3.99
CA PRO A 100 -10.42 -2.35 -4.99
C PRO A 100 -10.92 -1.89 -6.36
N TRP A 101 -10.09 -1.14 -7.08
CA TRP A 101 -10.39 -0.68 -8.41
C TRP A 101 -9.14 -0.64 -9.30
N VAL A 102 -9.31 -0.98 -10.57
CA VAL A 102 -8.24 -0.94 -11.58
C VAL A 102 -8.69 0.00 -12.69
N ILE A 103 -7.86 0.98 -13.01
CA ILE A 103 -8.08 1.93 -14.10
C ILE A 103 -6.95 1.88 -15.12
N GLU A 104 -7.25 2.17 -16.37
CA GLU A 104 -6.24 2.31 -17.41
C GLU A 104 -5.52 3.65 -17.25
N GLY A 105 -4.18 3.61 -17.29
CA GLY A 105 -3.33 4.79 -17.17
C GLY A 105 -3.03 5.20 -15.73
N ALA A 106 -2.58 6.46 -15.59
CA ALA A 106 -2.20 7.04 -14.30
C ALA A 106 -3.41 7.66 -13.57
N MET A 107 -3.39 7.61 -12.24
CA MET A 107 -4.35 8.31 -11.40
C MET A 107 -4.19 9.83 -11.57
N ASN A 108 -5.30 10.51 -11.77
CA ASN A 108 -5.39 11.97 -11.71
C ASN A 108 -6.48 12.39 -10.70
N GLY A 109 -6.59 13.69 -10.42
CA GLY A 109 -7.52 14.18 -9.41
C GLY A 109 -8.98 13.85 -9.70
N ASP A 110 -9.41 13.85 -10.96
CA ASP A 110 -10.80 13.55 -11.33
C ASP A 110 -11.10 12.05 -11.19
N ALA A 111 -10.17 11.19 -11.62
CA ALA A 111 -10.26 9.74 -11.42
C ALA A 111 -10.25 9.37 -9.93
N PHE A 112 -9.41 10.05 -9.13
CA PHE A 112 -9.39 9.87 -7.68
C PHE A 112 -10.73 10.27 -7.04
N GLU A 113 -11.26 11.44 -7.38
CA GLU A 113 -12.57 11.89 -6.88
C GLU A 113 -13.69 10.94 -7.28
N HIS A 114 -13.67 10.45 -8.52
CA HIS A 114 -14.63 9.46 -9.01
C HIS A 114 -14.53 8.16 -8.20
N TYR A 115 -13.30 7.65 -7.96
CA TYR A 115 -13.06 6.48 -7.11
C TYR A 115 -13.63 6.67 -5.71
N ILE A 116 -13.33 7.79 -5.06
CA ILE A 116 -13.85 8.07 -3.72
C ILE A 116 -15.38 8.04 -3.70
N LYS A 117 -16.03 8.70 -4.66
CA LYS A 117 -17.50 8.80 -4.74
C LYS A 117 -18.18 7.46 -5.01
N THR A 118 -17.61 6.66 -5.94
CA THR A 118 -18.30 5.49 -6.49
C THR A 118 -17.88 4.17 -5.86
N GLN A 119 -16.62 4.05 -5.42
CA GLN A 119 -16.07 2.80 -4.90
C GLN A 119 -15.88 2.85 -3.38
N LEU A 120 -15.22 3.88 -2.87
CA LEU A 120 -14.89 3.93 -1.45
C LEU A 120 -16.05 4.38 -0.58
N ALA A 121 -16.68 5.53 -0.87
CA ALA A 121 -17.71 6.11 -0.02
C ALA A 121 -18.87 5.13 0.29
N PRO A 122 -19.33 4.27 -0.64
CA PRO A 122 -20.34 3.26 -0.33
C PRO A 122 -19.93 2.25 0.75
N THR A 123 -18.62 2.03 0.95
CA THR A 123 -18.08 1.08 1.95
C THR A 123 -17.86 1.72 3.33
N LEU A 124 -17.91 3.05 3.41
CA LEU A 124 -17.64 3.79 4.64
C LEU A 124 -18.86 3.80 5.57
N LYS A 125 -18.56 3.76 6.87
CA LYS A 125 -19.52 3.88 7.96
C LYS A 125 -19.25 5.14 8.77
N LYS A 126 -20.28 5.65 9.45
CA LYS A 126 -20.15 6.79 10.37
C LYS A 126 -19.03 6.52 11.41
N GLY A 127 -18.10 7.46 11.51
CA GLY A 127 -16.94 7.37 12.41
C GLY A 127 -15.72 6.69 11.81
N ASP A 128 -15.75 6.26 10.54
CA ASP A 128 -14.56 5.79 9.85
C ASP A 128 -13.59 6.96 9.61
N VAL A 129 -12.30 6.65 9.58
CA VAL A 129 -11.22 7.60 9.32
C VAL A 129 -10.44 7.12 8.12
N VAL A 130 -10.58 7.84 7.02
CA VAL A 130 -9.85 7.58 5.77
C VAL A 130 -8.51 8.29 5.83
N ILE A 131 -7.42 7.56 5.68
CA ILE A 131 -6.05 8.08 5.73
C ILE A 131 -5.39 7.83 4.38
N LEU A 132 -4.78 8.86 3.82
CA LEU A 132 -4.08 8.81 2.54
C LEU A 132 -2.81 9.66 2.58
N ASP A 133 -1.96 9.50 1.59
CA ASP A 133 -0.77 10.30 1.46
C ASP A 133 -1.09 11.79 1.19
N ASN A 134 -0.08 12.64 1.22
CA ASN A 134 -0.24 14.08 1.10
C ASN A 134 -0.05 14.59 -0.34
N LEU A 135 -0.38 13.80 -1.37
CA LEU A 135 -0.32 14.25 -2.76
C LEU A 135 -1.37 15.31 -3.08
N SER A 136 -1.02 16.25 -3.95
CA SER A 136 -1.93 17.33 -4.37
C SER A 136 -3.16 16.80 -5.13
N SER A 137 -3.01 15.71 -5.88
CA SER A 137 -4.10 15.02 -6.59
C SER A 137 -5.19 14.50 -5.66
N HIS A 138 -4.87 14.23 -4.39
CA HIS A 138 -5.79 13.73 -3.38
C HIS A 138 -6.56 14.85 -2.64
N LYS A 139 -6.13 16.10 -2.78
CA LYS A 139 -6.74 17.26 -2.10
C LYS A 139 -7.89 17.86 -2.93
N ARG A 140 -8.90 17.05 -3.20
CA ARG A 140 -10.09 17.44 -3.96
C ARG A 140 -11.27 17.64 -3.02
N ASP A 141 -11.94 18.77 -3.13
CA ASP A 141 -13.12 19.06 -2.29
C ASP A 141 -14.25 18.06 -2.49
N GLY A 142 -14.48 17.61 -3.74
CA GLY A 142 -15.50 16.61 -4.03
C GLY A 142 -15.22 15.25 -3.37
N ALA A 143 -13.94 14.85 -3.27
CA ALA A 143 -13.55 13.64 -2.55
C ALA A 143 -13.79 13.79 -1.04
N ARG A 144 -13.38 14.93 -0.46
CA ARG A 144 -13.60 15.25 0.96
C ARG A 144 -15.10 15.24 1.31
N LEU A 145 -15.91 15.95 0.53
CA LEU A 145 -17.35 16.01 0.75
C LEU A 145 -18.05 14.65 0.66
N ALA A 146 -17.60 13.78 -0.27
CA ALA A 146 -18.13 12.42 -0.40
C ALA A 146 -17.84 11.54 0.83
N VAL A 147 -16.66 11.69 1.45
CA VAL A 147 -16.30 11.01 2.70
C VAL A 147 -17.11 11.57 3.87
N GLU A 148 -17.16 12.89 4.01
CA GLU A 148 -17.90 13.58 5.08
C GLU A 148 -19.40 13.29 5.04
N ALA A 149 -19.99 13.15 3.85
CA ALA A 149 -21.40 12.79 3.67
C ALA A 149 -21.75 11.40 4.24
N ARG A 150 -20.73 10.52 4.44
CA ARG A 150 -20.89 9.23 5.13
C ARG A 150 -20.69 9.33 6.64
N GLY A 151 -20.44 10.54 7.17
CA GLY A 151 -20.06 10.74 8.56
C GLY A 151 -18.67 10.20 8.89
N ALA A 152 -17.82 10.08 7.89
CA ALA A 152 -16.43 9.67 7.99
C ALA A 152 -15.50 10.88 7.88
N TRP A 153 -14.23 10.70 8.19
CA TRP A 153 -13.24 11.77 8.26
C TRP A 153 -12.10 11.47 7.31
N LEU A 154 -11.55 12.52 6.69
CA LEU A 154 -10.40 12.43 5.80
C LEU A 154 -9.16 13.02 6.48
N LEU A 155 -8.09 12.26 6.56
CA LEU A 155 -6.80 12.70 7.11
C LEU A 155 -5.67 12.42 6.13
N PHE A 156 -4.64 13.28 6.17
CA PHE A 156 -3.44 13.11 5.35
C PHE A 156 -2.26 12.71 6.20
N LEU A 157 -1.48 11.76 5.72
CA LEU A 157 -0.17 11.42 6.28
C LEU A 157 0.79 12.62 6.19
N PRO A 158 1.79 12.69 7.05
CA PRO A 158 2.90 13.62 6.86
C PRO A 158 3.54 13.42 5.49
N PRO A 159 4.04 14.46 4.84
CA PRO A 159 4.76 14.33 3.58
C PRO A 159 5.92 13.33 3.69
N TYR A 160 6.22 12.63 2.58
CA TYR A 160 7.35 11.69 2.48
C TYR A 160 7.35 10.57 3.54
N SER A 161 6.19 10.05 3.88
CA SER A 161 6.04 9.09 4.99
C SER A 161 5.40 7.76 4.59
N PRO A 162 5.94 7.03 3.58
CA PRO A 162 5.41 5.72 3.20
C PRO A 162 5.57 4.68 4.32
N ASP A 163 6.55 4.86 5.20
CA ASP A 163 6.78 4.05 6.41
C ASP A 163 5.71 4.20 7.51
N LEU A 164 4.76 5.10 7.31
CA LEU A 164 3.60 5.30 8.17
C LEU A 164 2.30 4.83 7.48
N ASN A 165 2.42 4.16 6.33
CA ASN A 165 1.29 3.76 5.49
C ASN A 165 1.25 2.23 5.32
N PRO A 166 0.51 1.49 6.17
CA PRO A 166 0.50 0.03 6.15
C PRO A 166 0.01 -0.58 4.82
N ILE A 167 -0.70 0.18 3.99
CA ILE A 167 -1.12 -0.31 2.67
C ILE A 167 0.06 -0.54 1.72
N GLU A 168 1.20 0.10 1.93
CA GLU A 168 2.42 -0.14 1.14
C GLU A 168 2.93 -1.59 1.31
N LEU A 169 2.84 -2.13 2.53
CA LEU A 169 3.14 -3.54 2.80
C LEU A 169 2.14 -4.46 2.08
N ALA A 170 0.85 -4.12 2.13
CA ALA A 170 -0.19 -4.84 1.41
C ALA A 170 0.07 -4.79 -0.11
N PHE A 171 0.44 -3.65 -0.67
CA PHE A 171 0.79 -3.53 -2.09
C PHE A 171 2.06 -4.29 -2.48
N SER A 172 3.03 -4.40 -1.59
CA SER A 172 4.20 -5.26 -1.80
C SER A 172 3.80 -6.72 -1.97
N LYS A 173 2.91 -7.24 -1.11
CA LYS A 173 2.32 -8.57 -1.24
C LYS A 173 1.51 -8.69 -2.54
N PHE A 174 0.61 -7.75 -2.79
CA PHE A 174 -0.22 -7.71 -3.99
C PHE A 174 0.65 -7.84 -5.26
N LYS A 175 1.65 -6.97 -5.41
CA LYS A 175 2.60 -7.02 -6.55
C LYS A 175 3.37 -8.34 -6.64
N ALA A 176 3.72 -8.96 -5.50
CA ALA A 176 4.40 -10.25 -5.51
C ALA A 176 3.51 -11.37 -6.09
N HIS A 177 2.22 -11.38 -5.76
CA HIS A 177 1.24 -12.30 -6.32
C HIS A 177 0.99 -12.03 -7.80
N MET A 178 0.79 -10.77 -8.21
CA MET A 178 0.62 -10.38 -9.61
C MET A 178 1.80 -10.83 -10.47
N LYS A 179 3.04 -10.63 -9.98
CA LYS A 179 4.27 -11.13 -10.66
C LYS A 179 4.33 -12.66 -10.75
N ARG A 180 3.68 -13.39 -9.86
CA ARG A 180 3.59 -14.85 -9.89
C ARG A 180 2.56 -15.32 -10.91
N LEU A 181 1.40 -14.65 -10.98
CA LEU A 181 0.31 -14.96 -11.91
C LEU A 181 0.66 -14.59 -13.36
N LYS A 182 1.52 -13.58 -13.55
CA LYS A 182 2.02 -13.12 -14.88
C LYS A 182 0.89 -12.81 -15.88
N PRO A 183 -0.09 -11.96 -15.55
CA PRO A 183 -1.15 -11.59 -16.49
C PRO A 183 -0.55 -10.92 -17.75
N ARG A 184 -1.06 -11.27 -18.93
CA ARG A 184 -0.57 -10.80 -20.23
C ARG A 184 -1.53 -9.86 -20.95
N THR A 185 -2.80 -9.93 -20.61
CA THR A 185 -3.86 -9.08 -21.14
C THR A 185 -4.45 -8.22 -20.03
N VAL A 186 -5.19 -7.19 -20.41
CA VAL A 186 -5.91 -6.33 -19.46
C VAL A 186 -6.95 -7.15 -18.68
N ASP A 187 -7.68 -8.03 -19.37
CA ASP A 187 -8.71 -8.87 -18.74
C ASP A 187 -8.11 -9.86 -17.73
N GLU A 188 -6.97 -10.48 -18.08
CA GLU A 188 -6.24 -11.34 -17.14
C GLU A 188 -5.74 -10.54 -15.93
N LEU A 189 -5.28 -9.30 -16.14
CA LEU A 189 -4.80 -8.44 -15.07
C LEU A 189 -5.93 -8.07 -14.11
N TRP A 190 -7.12 -7.74 -14.62
CA TRP A 190 -8.30 -7.46 -13.81
C TRP A 190 -8.73 -8.69 -12.99
N LYS A 191 -8.84 -9.85 -13.65
CA LYS A 191 -9.16 -11.12 -12.96
C LYS A 191 -8.12 -11.46 -11.89
N ALA A 192 -6.83 -11.33 -12.24
CA ALA A 192 -5.75 -11.57 -11.28
C ALA A 192 -5.81 -10.61 -10.08
N ALA A 193 -6.09 -9.33 -10.31
CA ALA A 193 -6.24 -8.36 -9.23
C ALA A 193 -7.36 -8.74 -8.27
N GLY A 194 -8.55 -9.11 -8.77
CA GLY A 194 -9.66 -9.61 -7.96
C GLY A 194 -9.25 -10.84 -7.13
N THR A 195 -8.70 -11.88 -7.79
CA THR A 195 -8.24 -13.08 -7.11
C THR A 195 -7.20 -12.79 -6.01
N VAL A 196 -6.30 -11.83 -6.24
CA VAL A 196 -5.29 -11.48 -5.24
C VAL A 196 -5.90 -10.73 -4.07
N CYS A 197 -6.92 -9.88 -4.29
CA CYS A 197 -7.63 -9.22 -3.20
C CYS A 197 -8.25 -10.22 -2.21
N ASP A 198 -8.78 -11.35 -2.70
CA ASP A 198 -9.38 -12.41 -1.87
C ASP A 198 -8.35 -13.17 -1.00
N LEU A 199 -7.05 -13.00 -1.26
CA LEU A 199 -5.98 -13.62 -0.47
C LEU A 199 -5.60 -12.83 0.80
N PHE A 200 -6.19 -11.65 1.01
CA PHE A 200 -5.91 -10.83 2.19
C PHE A 200 -6.81 -11.25 3.35
N LYS A 201 -6.21 -11.95 4.32
CA LYS A 201 -6.91 -12.44 5.52
C LYS A 201 -6.87 -11.39 6.64
N PRO A 202 -7.86 -11.37 7.54
CA PRO A 202 -7.93 -10.42 8.65
C PRO A 202 -6.67 -10.39 9.53
N GLU A 203 -6.09 -11.54 9.83
CA GLU A 203 -4.86 -11.66 10.62
C GLU A 203 -3.68 -10.93 9.94
N GLU A 204 -3.53 -11.14 8.65
CA GLU A 204 -2.46 -10.51 7.88
C GLU A 204 -2.65 -9.01 7.74
N CYS A 205 -3.90 -8.55 7.54
CA CYS A 205 -4.20 -7.12 7.51
C CYS A 205 -3.83 -6.46 8.86
N ARG A 206 -4.16 -7.10 9.99
CA ARG A 206 -3.71 -6.64 11.32
C ARG A 206 -2.20 -6.57 11.44
N ASN A 207 -1.47 -7.57 10.89
CA ASN A 207 -0.02 -7.59 10.93
C ASN A 207 0.61 -6.42 10.15
N PHE A 208 0.00 -5.95 9.04
CA PHE A 208 0.44 -4.74 8.37
C PHE A 208 0.28 -3.50 9.24
N PHE A 209 -0.84 -3.38 9.96
CA PHE A 209 -1.05 -2.28 10.91
C PHE A 209 -0.03 -2.34 12.06
N ALA A 210 0.25 -3.52 12.61
CA ALA A 210 1.23 -3.70 13.68
C ALA A 210 2.64 -3.35 13.21
N ALA A 211 3.04 -3.81 12.03
CA ALA A 211 4.38 -3.56 11.46
C ALA A 211 4.69 -2.07 11.28
N ASP A 212 3.67 -1.24 11.03
CA ASP A 212 3.79 0.21 10.92
C ASP A 212 3.39 0.94 12.21
N GLY A 213 3.27 0.24 13.35
CA GLY A 213 3.10 0.83 14.68
C GLY A 213 1.68 1.31 15.02
N TYR A 214 0.63 0.81 14.33
CA TYR A 214 -0.78 1.13 14.62
C TYR A 214 -1.46 0.13 15.55
N ALA A 215 -0.83 -1.00 15.84
CA ALA A 215 -1.31 -2.01 16.78
C ALA A 215 -0.12 -2.53 17.60
N PRO A 216 -0.36 -3.09 18.80
CA PRO A 216 0.71 -3.77 19.55
C PRO A 216 1.21 -4.97 18.75
N GLU A 217 2.53 -5.23 18.88
CA GLU A 217 3.19 -6.42 18.30
C GLU A 217 2.69 -7.71 18.94
#